data_8b1e856b65927917aba776f8c616b859
#
_entry.id   8b1e856b65927917aba776f8c616b859
#
_cell.length_a   1.000
_cell.length_b   1.000
_cell.length_c   1.000
_cell.angle_alpha   90.00
_cell.angle_beta   90.00
_cell.angle_gamma   90.00
#
_symmetry.space_group_name_H-M   'P 1'
#
loop_
_entity.id
_entity.type
_entity.pdbx_description
1 polymer ?
#
loop_
_entity_poly.entity_id
_entity_poly.type
_entity_poly.pdbx_seq_one_letter_code
_entity_poly.pdbx_strand_id
1 'polypeptide(L)'
;MGVILVTSRSFSDGDLDLVERAARAGHRILRGPAHHDLDELRSLLHGADAWIAGTGPVTEAHLAAAPKLKVVARYGVGTEAVDLAAARERGIPVTNTPGANADAVADHAVGLMLAALRFVPDGDRRVRAGDWGVRRGRELGAATVGIVGFGRIGQGVARRLSGFGSRVLAADPFLPVELVRAQGAEPVPLDELFRAADVITLHAPGGQRLVDAERLADMRRGTVLVNTARGDLVDEQAVAEALRDGTLAGYAADTLDGDTAAHDSPLLAADLVDRVIVTPHLGAQTTQAVDNMGSLSLDDVIAVLRGAEPAHPVPVPQEMR
;
A
#
# COMPACT_ATOMS: atom_id res chain seq x y z
N MET A 1 -7.53 4.06 -33.39
CA MET A 1 -8.37 3.77 -32.19
C MET A 1 -7.68 2.65 -31.44
N GLY A 2 -7.18 2.90 -30.23
CA GLY A 2 -6.47 1.91 -29.43
C GLY A 2 -7.41 1.20 -28.45
N VAL A 3 -7.03 -0.02 -28.07
CA VAL A 3 -7.72 -0.84 -27.05
C VAL A 3 -6.91 -0.78 -25.76
N ILE A 4 -7.53 -0.32 -24.67
CA ILE A 4 -6.93 -0.22 -23.34
C ILE A 4 -7.54 -1.34 -22.47
N LEU A 5 -6.76 -2.35 -22.15
CA LEU A 5 -7.15 -3.37 -21.17
C LEU A 5 -7.05 -2.77 -19.77
N VAL A 6 -8.08 -2.96 -18.95
CA VAL A 6 -8.12 -2.52 -17.55
C VAL A 6 -8.43 -3.72 -16.67
N THR A 7 -7.55 -4.02 -15.74
CA THR A 7 -7.68 -5.13 -14.79
C THR A 7 -7.70 -4.65 -13.32
N SER A 8 -7.88 -3.35 -13.11
CA SER A 8 -8.19 -2.80 -11.79
C SER A 8 -9.70 -2.83 -11.54
N ARG A 9 -10.11 -3.25 -10.34
CA ARG A 9 -11.54 -3.31 -9.96
C ARG A 9 -12.16 -1.93 -9.87
N SER A 10 -11.47 -0.97 -9.28
CA SER A 10 -11.99 0.37 -8.97
C SER A 10 -11.72 1.45 -10.04
N PHE A 11 -11.16 1.09 -11.19
CA PHE A 11 -10.95 2.08 -12.27
C PHE A 11 -12.29 2.68 -12.73
N SER A 12 -12.43 4.02 -12.65
CA SER A 12 -13.67 4.77 -12.97
C SER A 12 -14.86 4.49 -12.03
N ASP A 13 -14.58 4.07 -10.78
CA ASP A 13 -15.62 3.91 -9.74
C ASP A 13 -15.70 5.15 -8.82
N GLY A 14 -14.93 6.21 -9.10
CA GLY A 14 -14.99 7.49 -8.41
C GLY A 14 -16.01 8.45 -9.05
N ASP A 15 -15.74 9.75 -8.91
CA ASP A 15 -16.59 10.80 -9.47
C ASP A 15 -16.28 11.09 -10.95
N LEU A 16 -15.11 10.65 -11.45
CA LEU A 16 -14.67 10.88 -12.83
C LEU A 16 -15.05 9.73 -13.75
N ASP A 17 -15.75 10.03 -14.83
CA ASP A 17 -16.00 9.07 -15.91
C ASP A 17 -14.76 8.94 -16.82
N LEU A 18 -13.84 8.06 -16.41
CA LEU A 18 -12.62 7.80 -17.15
C LEU A 18 -12.85 6.92 -18.39
N VAL A 19 -13.95 6.18 -18.44
CA VAL A 19 -14.35 5.41 -19.63
C VAL A 19 -14.76 6.37 -20.74
N GLU A 20 -15.61 7.35 -20.44
CA GLU A 20 -15.99 8.41 -21.39
C GLU A 20 -14.77 9.25 -21.80
N ARG A 21 -13.87 9.56 -20.86
CA ARG A 21 -12.63 10.29 -21.15
C ARG A 21 -11.74 9.53 -22.14
N ALA A 22 -11.59 8.21 -21.99
CA ALA A 22 -10.86 7.36 -22.93
C ALA A 22 -11.55 7.36 -24.31
N ALA A 23 -12.88 7.26 -24.36
CA ALA A 23 -13.65 7.27 -25.59
C ALA A 23 -13.48 8.60 -26.35
N ARG A 24 -13.54 9.75 -25.67
CA ARG A 24 -13.26 11.08 -26.27
C ARG A 24 -11.83 11.21 -26.79
N ALA A 25 -10.87 10.49 -26.19
CA ALA A 25 -9.49 10.43 -26.68
C ALA A 25 -9.31 9.48 -27.89
N GLY A 26 -10.38 8.79 -28.33
CA GLY A 26 -10.37 7.85 -29.45
C GLY A 26 -9.95 6.44 -29.08
N HIS A 27 -10.08 6.03 -27.81
CA HIS A 27 -9.70 4.70 -27.30
C HIS A 27 -10.89 3.99 -26.69
N ARG A 28 -10.82 2.64 -26.66
CA ARG A 28 -11.86 1.78 -26.06
C ARG A 28 -11.29 1.08 -24.83
N ILE A 29 -12.02 1.14 -23.72
CA ILE A 29 -11.73 0.34 -22.52
C ILE A 29 -12.25 -1.08 -22.70
N LEU A 30 -11.41 -2.06 -22.34
CA LEU A 30 -11.74 -3.46 -22.24
C LEU A 30 -11.47 -3.90 -20.80
N ARG A 31 -12.48 -4.42 -20.10
CA ARG A 31 -12.33 -4.91 -18.73
C ARG A 31 -11.83 -6.35 -18.73
N GLY A 32 -10.92 -6.67 -17.83
CA GLY A 32 -10.41 -8.02 -17.58
C GLY A 32 -10.39 -8.35 -16.07
N PRO A 33 -10.20 -9.63 -15.71
CA PRO A 33 -10.15 -10.09 -14.33
C PRO A 33 -8.95 -9.47 -13.58
N ALA A 34 -9.15 -9.14 -12.30
CA ALA A 34 -8.15 -8.44 -11.49
C ALA A 34 -7.05 -9.35 -10.92
N HIS A 35 -7.27 -10.66 -10.89
CA HIS A 35 -6.29 -11.64 -10.39
C HIS A 35 -5.18 -11.99 -11.39
N HIS A 36 -5.32 -11.52 -12.64
CA HIS A 36 -4.36 -11.70 -13.74
C HIS A 36 -4.02 -13.16 -14.05
N ASP A 37 -5.01 -14.06 -14.01
CA ASP A 37 -4.81 -15.40 -14.57
C ASP A 37 -4.49 -15.29 -16.06
N LEU A 38 -3.38 -15.92 -16.48
CA LEU A 38 -2.88 -15.78 -17.85
C LEU A 38 -3.83 -16.37 -18.89
N ASP A 39 -4.48 -17.50 -18.59
CA ASP A 39 -5.35 -18.17 -19.56
C ASP A 39 -6.62 -17.37 -19.77
N GLU A 40 -7.17 -16.75 -18.73
CA GLU A 40 -8.31 -15.85 -18.84
C GLU A 40 -7.93 -14.53 -19.56
N LEU A 41 -6.72 -14.00 -19.34
CA LEU A 41 -6.27 -12.75 -19.93
C LEU A 41 -5.72 -12.89 -21.34
N ARG A 42 -5.30 -14.08 -21.78
CA ARG A 42 -4.57 -14.30 -23.04
C ARG A 42 -5.25 -13.67 -24.27
N SER A 43 -6.55 -13.89 -24.42
CA SER A 43 -7.30 -13.35 -25.55
C SER A 43 -7.45 -11.82 -25.49
N LEU A 44 -7.58 -11.26 -24.28
CA LEU A 44 -7.71 -9.82 -24.04
C LEU A 44 -6.37 -9.12 -24.31
N LEU A 45 -5.27 -9.68 -23.80
CA LEU A 45 -3.91 -9.19 -24.01
C LEU A 45 -3.51 -9.17 -25.49
N HIS A 46 -3.88 -10.20 -26.25
CA HIS A 46 -3.59 -10.27 -27.69
C HIS A 46 -4.16 -9.09 -28.48
N GLY A 47 -5.29 -8.54 -28.04
CA GLY A 47 -5.96 -7.41 -28.68
C GLY A 47 -5.63 -6.05 -28.09
N ALA A 48 -4.91 -5.98 -26.98
CA ALA A 48 -4.66 -4.74 -26.23
C ALA A 48 -3.47 -3.94 -26.78
N ASP A 49 -3.66 -2.64 -26.96
CA ASP A 49 -2.59 -1.67 -27.27
C ASP A 49 -1.95 -1.08 -26.01
N ALA A 50 -2.68 -1.07 -24.89
CA ALA A 50 -2.22 -0.62 -23.58
C ALA A 50 -2.88 -1.41 -22.46
N TRP A 51 -2.23 -1.49 -21.30
CA TRP A 51 -2.74 -2.21 -20.14
C TRP A 51 -2.67 -1.34 -18.89
N ILE A 52 -3.81 -0.97 -18.30
CA ILE A 52 -3.91 -0.42 -16.95
C ILE A 52 -4.05 -1.60 -15.99
N ALA A 53 -2.93 -1.97 -15.38
CA ALA A 53 -2.81 -3.18 -14.58
C ALA A 53 -3.14 -2.94 -13.10
N GLY A 54 -4.02 -3.76 -12.55
CA GLY A 54 -4.34 -3.81 -11.11
C GLY A 54 -3.20 -4.43 -10.26
N THR A 55 -3.52 -5.02 -9.12
CA THR A 55 -2.53 -5.60 -8.18
C THR A 55 -1.98 -6.96 -8.61
N GLY A 56 -2.63 -7.64 -9.55
CA GLY A 56 -2.19 -8.94 -10.04
C GLY A 56 -0.84 -8.91 -10.75
N PRO A 57 -0.21 -10.08 -10.95
CA PRO A 57 1.12 -10.18 -11.57
C PRO A 57 1.10 -9.78 -13.04
N VAL A 58 2.15 -9.09 -13.49
CA VAL A 58 2.47 -8.82 -14.90
C VAL A 58 3.81 -9.47 -15.21
N THR A 59 3.77 -10.73 -15.60
CA THR A 59 4.95 -11.54 -15.85
C THR A 59 5.39 -11.47 -17.31
N GLU A 60 6.58 -12.01 -17.61
CA GLU A 60 7.05 -12.19 -18.99
C GLU A 60 6.01 -12.88 -19.88
N ALA A 61 5.33 -13.93 -19.38
CA ALA A 61 4.31 -14.66 -20.14
C ALA A 61 3.09 -13.79 -20.51
N HIS A 62 2.69 -12.86 -19.64
CA HIS A 62 1.64 -11.88 -19.94
C HIS A 62 2.08 -10.92 -21.05
N LEU A 63 3.31 -10.41 -20.95
CA LEU A 63 3.88 -9.50 -21.96
C LEU A 63 4.05 -10.20 -23.31
N ALA A 64 4.46 -11.46 -23.31
CA ALA A 64 4.57 -12.26 -24.53
C ALA A 64 3.20 -12.53 -25.20
N ALA A 65 2.12 -12.63 -24.41
CA ALA A 65 0.76 -12.79 -24.90
C ALA A 65 0.16 -11.49 -25.50
N ALA A 66 0.85 -10.36 -25.35
CA ALA A 66 0.37 -9.02 -25.72
C ALA A 66 1.21 -8.39 -26.86
N PRO A 67 1.16 -8.90 -28.13
CA PRO A 67 2.08 -8.51 -29.20
C PRO A 67 1.92 -7.06 -29.69
N LYS A 68 0.82 -6.38 -29.33
CA LYS A 68 0.53 -5.00 -29.71
C LYS A 68 0.74 -4.02 -28.57
N LEU A 69 1.12 -4.51 -27.38
CA LEU A 69 1.19 -3.71 -26.16
C LEU A 69 2.29 -2.65 -26.26
N LYS A 70 1.93 -1.41 -26.01
CA LYS A 70 2.83 -0.25 -26.08
C LYS A 70 3.19 0.30 -24.71
N VAL A 71 2.37 0.04 -23.69
CA VAL A 71 2.58 0.54 -22.31
C VAL A 71 1.83 -0.34 -21.30
N VAL A 72 2.43 -0.50 -20.13
CA VAL A 72 1.79 -1.01 -18.92
C VAL A 72 1.71 0.14 -17.91
N ALA A 73 0.51 0.61 -17.60
CA ALA A 73 0.29 1.59 -16.55
C ALA A 73 -0.17 0.88 -15.27
N ARG A 74 0.68 0.88 -14.23
CA ARG A 74 0.34 0.31 -12.94
C ARG A 74 -0.66 1.22 -12.23
N TYR A 75 -1.86 0.71 -11.97
CA TYR A 75 -2.90 1.40 -11.19
C TYR A 75 -2.53 1.36 -9.71
N GLY A 76 -1.72 2.31 -9.27
CA GLY A 76 -1.10 2.37 -7.94
C GLY A 76 0.39 2.70 -8.00
N VAL A 77 1.03 2.75 -6.82
CA VAL A 77 2.44 3.15 -6.68
C VAL A 77 3.40 1.96 -6.81
N GLY A 78 3.05 0.82 -6.20
CA GLY A 78 3.90 -0.36 -6.17
C GLY A 78 4.02 -1.05 -7.53
N THR A 79 5.21 -1.48 -7.87
CA THR A 79 5.53 -2.15 -9.15
C THR A 79 6.13 -3.54 -8.97
N GLU A 80 6.14 -4.06 -7.76
CA GLU A 80 6.76 -5.33 -7.38
C GLU A 80 6.18 -6.52 -8.15
N ALA A 81 4.89 -6.44 -8.52
CA ALA A 81 4.20 -7.47 -9.29
C ALA A 81 4.45 -7.39 -10.82
N VAL A 82 5.24 -6.41 -11.29
CA VAL A 82 5.54 -6.21 -12.71
C VAL A 82 6.96 -6.65 -13.02
N ASP A 83 7.12 -7.54 -14.00
CA ASP A 83 8.43 -7.90 -14.54
C ASP A 83 8.98 -6.74 -15.40
N LEU A 84 9.67 -5.82 -14.71
CA LEU A 84 10.26 -4.63 -15.34
C LEU A 84 11.37 -5.00 -16.34
N ALA A 85 12.08 -6.10 -16.11
CA ALA A 85 13.14 -6.55 -17.00
C ALA A 85 12.55 -7.03 -18.33
N ALA A 86 11.55 -7.91 -18.27
CA ALA A 86 10.85 -8.42 -19.45
C ALA A 86 10.12 -7.30 -20.24
N ALA A 87 9.56 -6.31 -19.54
CA ALA A 87 8.95 -5.15 -20.19
C ALA A 87 9.98 -4.32 -20.95
N ARG A 88 11.14 -4.06 -20.33
CA ARG A 88 12.28 -3.34 -20.94
C ARG A 88 12.80 -4.04 -22.19
N GLU A 89 13.04 -5.36 -22.11
CA GLU A 89 13.50 -6.15 -23.26
C GLU A 89 12.58 -6.05 -24.48
N ARG A 90 11.28 -5.85 -24.24
CA ARG A 90 10.26 -5.67 -25.26
C ARG A 90 10.05 -4.21 -25.67
N GLY A 91 10.79 -3.27 -25.07
CA GLY A 91 10.60 -1.84 -25.30
C GLY A 91 9.25 -1.30 -24.83
N ILE A 92 8.62 -1.95 -23.85
CA ILE A 92 7.34 -1.54 -23.28
C ILE A 92 7.60 -0.71 -22.02
N PRO A 93 7.33 0.62 -22.02
CA PRO A 93 7.42 1.43 -20.84
C PRO A 93 6.41 0.98 -19.79
N VAL A 94 6.85 0.98 -18.53
CA VAL A 94 5.99 0.78 -17.36
C VAL A 94 5.84 2.12 -16.66
N THR A 95 4.62 2.49 -16.32
CA THR A 95 4.32 3.68 -15.52
C THR A 95 3.61 3.32 -14.22
N ASN A 96 3.61 4.23 -13.24
CA ASN A 96 2.84 4.10 -12.02
C ASN A 96 2.16 5.43 -11.66
N THR A 97 1.48 5.52 -10.52
CA THR A 97 0.73 6.70 -10.11
C THR A 97 1.30 7.33 -8.82
N PRO A 98 2.47 7.98 -8.88
CA PRO A 98 3.18 8.43 -7.69
C PRO A 98 2.40 9.52 -6.94
N GLY A 99 2.08 9.24 -5.67
CA GLY A 99 1.38 10.18 -4.79
C GLY A 99 -0.14 10.18 -4.92
N ALA A 100 -0.72 9.52 -5.93
CA ALA A 100 -2.16 9.55 -6.21
C ALA A 100 -3.03 9.08 -5.02
N ASN A 101 -2.52 8.15 -4.23
CA ASN A 101 -3.21 7.56 -3.09
C ASN A 101 -2.60 7.93 -1.73
N ALA A 102 -1.60 8.83 -1.70
CA ALA A 102 -0.81 9.06 -0.49
C ALA A 102 -1.64 9.60 0.68
N ASP A 103 -2.57 10.50 0.42
CA ASP A 103 -3.44 11.05 1.44
C ASP A 103 -4.45 10.01 1.95
N ALA A 104 -5.04 9.21 1.07
CA ALA A 104 -5.96 8.14 1.46
C ALA A 104 -5.27 7.09 2.37
N VAL A 105 -4.07 6.63 1.99
CA VAL A 105 -3.31 5.67 2.81
C VAL A 105 -2.88 6.29 4.14
N ALA A 106 -2.53 7.57 4.17
CA ALA A 106 -2.19 8.27 5.41
C ALA A 106 -3.40 8.40 6.35
N ASP A 107 -4.60 8.70 5.82
CA ASP A 107 -5.85 8.69 6.59
C ASP A 107 -6.13 7.31 7.18
N HIS A 108 -6.00 6.29 6.35
CA HIS A 108 -6.23 4.90 6.75
C HIS A 108 -5.26 4.45 7.84
N ALA A 109 -3.96 4.76 7.72
CA ALA A 109 -2.96 4.44 8.73
C ALA A 109 -3.29 5.08 10.09
N VAL A 110 -3.67 6.36 10.12
CA VAL A 110 -4.09 7.04 11.36
C VAL A 110 -5.39 6.44 11.91
N GLY A 111 -6.35 6.10 11.03
CA GLY A 111 -7.57 5.39 11.41
C GLY A 111 -7.28 4.05 12.09
N LEU A 112 -6.35 3.26 11.56
CA LEU A 112 -5.90 2.00 12.14
C LEU A 112 -5.18 2.19 13.49
N MET A 113 -4.33 3.23 13.63
CA MET A 113 -3.71 3.58 14.91
C MET A 113 -4.78 3.84 15.99
N LEU A 114 -5.76 4.68 15.67
CA LEU A 114 -6.86 5.00 16.58
C LEU A 114 -7.70 3.76 16.90
N ALA A 115 -8.03 2.97 15.90
CA ALA A 115 -8.80 1.74 16.06
C ALA A 115 -8.11 0.75 17.01
N ALA A 116 -6.79 0.56 16.87
CA ALA A 116 -5.99 -0.32 17.72
C ALA A 116 -5.82 0.25 19.14
N LEU A 117 -5.46 1.52 19.29
CA LEU A 117 -5.27 2.17 20.60
C LEU A 117 -6.55 2.25 21.43
N ARG A 118 -7.71 2.34 20.78
CA ARG A 118 -9.01 2.53 21.42
C ARG A 118 -9.88 1.27 21.37
N PHE A 119 -9.40 0.15 20.83
CA PHE A 119 -10.13 -1.13 20.70
C PHE A 119 -11.48 -1.00 19.98
N VAL A 120 -11.54 -0.18 18.94
CA VAL A 120 -12.82 0.17 18.28
C VAL A 120 -13.51 -1.07 17.68
N PRO A 121 -12.86 -1.95 16.90
CA PRO A 121 -13.52 -3.14 16.35
C PRO A 121 -13.95 -4.14 17.43
N ASP A 122 -13.15 -4.31 18.50
CA ASP A 122 -13.48 -5.16 19.63
C ASP A 122 -14.69 -4.63 20.38
N GLY A 123 -14.73 -3.32 20.65
CA GLY A 123 -15.87 -2.67 21.32
C GLY A 123 -17.18 -2.83 20.54
N ASP A 124 -17.18 -2.61 19.23
CA ASP A 124 -18.36 -2.80 18.37
C ASP A 124 -18.84 -4.27 18.39
N ARG A 125 -17.89 -5.23 18.22
CA ARG A 125 -18.21 -6.66 18.24
C ARG A 125 -18.85 -7.08 19.57
N ARG A 126 -18.26 -6.64 20.71
CA ARG A 126 -18.76 -6.96 22.05
C ARG A 126 -20.16 -6.40 22.30
N VAL A 127 -20.40 -5.13 21.97
CA VAL A 127 -21.72 -4.52 22.11
C VAL A 127 -22.78 -5.25 21.29
N ARG A 128 -22.46 -5.67 20.06
CA ARG A 128 -23.37 -6.48 19.22
C ARG A 128 -23.64 -7.86 19.82
N ALA A 129 -22.69 -8.41 20.61
CA ALA A 129 -22.85 -9.64 21.36
C ALA A 129 -23.53 -9.44 22.73
N GLY A 130 -23.96 -8.24 23.08
CA GLY A 130 -24.63 -7.91 24.36
C GLY A 130 -23.66 -7.62 25.51
N ASP A 131 -22.36 -7.56 25.26
CA ASP A 131 -21.35 -7.23 26.29
C ASP A 131 -20.98 -5.74 26.24
N TRP A 132 -21.31 -5.02 27.32
CA TRP A 132 -20.99 -3.60 27.53
C TRP A 132 -19.74 -3.38 28.38
N GLY A 133 -18.89 -4.39 28.56
CA GLY A 133 -17.65 -4.27 29.31
C GLY A 133 -16.68 -3.28 28.66
N VAL A 134 -15.98 -2.49 29.49
CA VAL A 134 -15.08 -1.42 29.05
C VAL A 134 -13.64 -1.89 29.02
N ARG A 135 -12.92 -1.60 27.93
CA ARG A 135 -11.45 -1.70 27.84
C ARG A 135 -10.84 -0.30 27.90
N ARG A 136 -9.78 -0.15 28.72
CA ARG A 136 -9.05 1.11 28.81
C ARG A 136 -8.01 1.18 27.67
N GLY A 137 -8.17 2.14 26.77
CA GLY A 137 -7.22 2.44 25.72
C GLY A 137 -6.23 3.55 26.08
N ARG A 138 -5.47 4.00 25.09
CA ARG A 138 -4.51 5.11 25.18
C ARG A 138 -4.90 6.23 24.20
N GLU A 139 -4.54 7.47 24.53
CA GLU A 139 -4.68 8.63 23.63
C GLU A 139 -3.52 8.66 22.67
N LEU A 140 -3.81 8.92 21.39
CA LEU A 140 -2.78 9.04 20.35
C LEU A 140 -1.86 10.23 20.61
N GLY A 141 -2.41 11.35 21.13
CA GLY A 141 -1.64 12.54 21.45
C GLY A 141 -0.62 12.36 22.60
N ALA A 142 -0.84 11.37 23.48
CA ALA A 142 0.10 11.02 24.55
C ALA A 142 1.17 10.00 24.11
N ALA A 143 1.07 9.48 22.87
CA ALA A 143 1.98 8.47 22.34
C ALA A 143 3.15 9.09 21.57
N THR A 144 4.32 8.43 21.64
CA THR A 144 5.40 8.62 20.69
C THR A 144 5.14 7.72 19.48
N VAL A 145 4.98 8.32 18.30
CA VAL A 145 4.72 7.59 17.05
C VAL A 145 5.99 7.52 16.22
N GLY A 146 6.43 6.31 15.89
CA GLY A 146 7.55 6.03 14.99
C GLY A 146 7.06 5.77 13.57
N ILE A 147 7.55 6.53 12.60
CA ILE A 147 7.26 6.37 11.18
C ILE A 147 8.47 5.77 10.47
N VAL A 148 8.34 4.54 9.98
CA VAL A 148 9.38 3.86 9.20
C VAL A 148 9.10 4.05 7.71
N GLY A 149 10.00 4.76 7.02
CA GLY A 149 9.77 5.27 5.66
C GLY A 149 9.03 6.61 5.68
N PHE A 150 9.75 7.70 5.33
CA PHE A 150 9.23 9.06 5.41
C PHE A 150 8.97 9.68 4.03
N GLY A 151 8.56 8.83 3.06
CA GLY A 151 8.10 9.24 1.74
C GLY A 151 6.78 10.02 1.79
N ARG A 152 6.08 10.10 0.67
CA ARG A 152 4.81 10.86 0.56
C ARG A 152 3.76 10.45 1.61
N ILE A 153 3.61 9.13 1.84
CA ILE A 153 2.66 8.59 2.83
C ILE A 153 3.13 8.92 4.25
N GLY A 154 4.39 8.63 4.62
CA GLY A 154 4.91 8.92 5.95
C GLY A 154 4.82 10.40 6.32
N GLN A 155 5.13 11.31 5.38
CA GLN A 155 4.92 12.75 5.55
C GLN A 155 3.42 13.09 5.70
N GLY A 156 2.55 12.42 4.94
CA GLY A 156 1.10 12.56 5.07
C GLY A 156 0.59 12.16 6.46
N VAL A 157 1.13 11.07 7.02
CA VAL A 157 0.85 10.63 8.40
C VAL A 157 1.36 11.64 9.41
N ALA A 158 2.60 12.14 9.30
CA ALA A 158 3.17 13.14 10.21
C ALA A 158 2.31 14.42 10.25
N ARG A 159 1.85 14.92 9.10
CA ARG A 159 0.93 16.08 9.04
C ARG A 159 -0.37 15.84 9.82
N ARG A 160 -0.95 14.64 9.76
CA ARG A 160 -2.18 14.29 10.48
C ARG A 160 -1.92 14.18 11.99
N LEU A 161 -0.81 13.58 12.37
CA LEU A 161 -0.41 13.43 13.76
C LEU A 161 -0.16 14.77 14.46
N SER A 162 0.23 15.81 13.73
CA SER A 162 0.40 17.16 14.31
C SER A 162 -0.89 17.68 14.94
N GLY A 163 -2.07 17.31 14.41
CA GLY A 163 -3.36 17.68 14.99
C GLY A 163 -3.69 16.96 16.31
N PHE A 164 -3.01 15.85 16.61
CA PHE A 164 -3.15 15.13 17.89
C PHE A 164 -2.15 15.58 18.95
N GLY A 165 -1.07 16.26 18.55
CA GLY A 165 0.01 16.65 19.46
C GLY A 165 0.97 15.50 19.81
N SER A 166 0.98 14.41 19.06
CA SER A 166 1.90 13.29 19.25
C SER A 166 3.34 13.71 19.00
N ARG A 167 4.29 13.14 19.76
CA ARG A 167 5.71 13.18 19.37
C ARG A 167 5.93 12.22 18.21
N VAL A 168 6.51 12.72 17.12
CA VAL A 168 6.73 11.92 15.89
C VAL A 168 8.22 11.70 15.68
N LEU A 169 8.64 10.45 15.68
CA LEU A 169 9.96 9.99 15.25
C LEU A 169 9.87 9.48 13.82
N ALA A 170 10.91 9.72 13.01
CA ALA A 170 10.95 9.20 11.65
C ALA A 170 12.32 8.60 11.31
N ALA A 171 12.31 7.44 10.66
CA ALA A 171 13.50 6.79 10.12
C ALA A 171 13.33 6.57 8.61
N ASP A 172 14.19 7.22 7.83
CA ASP A 172 14.28 7.06 6.39
C ASP A 172 15.75 7.26 5.97
N PRO A 173 16.41 6.23 5.39
CA PRO A 173 17.83 6.32 5.04
C PRO A 173 18.10 7.17 3.80
N PHE A 174 17.06 7.55 3.05
CA PHE A 174 17.20 8.23 1.75
C PHE A 174 16.88 9.72 1.82
N LEU A 175 16.25 10.18 2.91
CA LEU A 175 15.82 11.57 3.03
C LEU A 175 16.78 12.40 3.90
N PRO A 176 17.05 13.66 3.50
CA PRO A 176 17.81 14.60 4.35
C PRO A 176 17.11 14.86 5.69
N VAL A 177 17.89 14.90 6.75
CA VAL A 177 17.43 15.17 8.13
C VAL A 177 16.62 16.47 8.22
N GLU A 178 17.03 17.50 7.49
CA GLU A 178 16.39 18.81 7.45
C GLU A 178 14.97 18.74 6.88
N LEU A 179 14.75 17.89 5.88
CA LEU A 179 13.42 17.67 5.30
C LEU A 179 12.49 17.00 6.32
N VAL A 180 12.99 16.00 7.04
CA VAL A 180 12.21 15.31 8.09
C VAL A 180 11.80 16.30 9.18
N ARG A 181 12.74 17.13 9.66
CA ARG A 181 12.46 18.17 10.65
C ARG A 181 11.46 19.23 10.17
N ALA A 182 11.59 19.65 8.92
CA ALA A 182 10.68 20.63 8.32
C ALA A 182 9.22 20.15 8.24
N GLN A 183 9.01 18.82 8.25
CA GLN A 183 7.68 18.20 8.29
C GLN A 183 7.20 17.90 9.72
N GLY A 184 7.88 18.41 10.76
CA GLY A 184 7.46 18.27 12.16
C GLY A 184 7.78 16.90 12.79
N ALA A 185 8.68 16.11 12.20
CA ALA A 185 9.15 14.85 12.76
C ALA A 185 10.61 14.94 13.22
N GLU A 186 10.96 14.17 14.23
CA GLU A 186 12.32 14.02 14.75
C GLU A 186 13.01 12.88 13.99
N PRO A 187 14.06 13.15 13.20
CA PRO A 187 14.80 12.10 12.52
C PRO A 187 15.67 11.32 13.51
N VAL A 188 15.52 10.01 13.51
CA VAL A 188 16.28 9.08 14.37
C VAL A 188 16.74 7.86 13.59
N PRO A 189 17.80 7.15 14.04
CA PRO A 189 18.14 5.83 13.52
C PRO A 189 16.97 4.84 13.71
N LEU A 190 16.87 3.88 12.78
CA LEU A 190 15.79 2.89 12.78
C LEU A 190 15.69 2.12 14.11
N ASP A 191 16.82 1.69 14.66
CA ASP A 191 16.86 0.96 15.92
C ASP A 191 16.41 1.80 17.13
N GLU A 192 16.71 3.10 17.11
CA GLU A 192 16.24 4.01 18.15
C GLU A 192 14.73 4.22 18.06
N LEU A 193 14.20 4.35 16.84
CA LEU A 193 12.76 4.45 16.61
C LEU A 193 12.01 3.25 17.21
N PHE A 194 12.48 2.04 16.93
CA PHE A 194 11.83 0.82 17.44
C PHE A 194 11.84 0.72 18.97
N ARG A 195 12.92 1.18 19.61
CA ARG A 195 13.02 1.19 21.08
C ARG A 195 12.24 2.30 21.78
N ALA A 196 12.01 3.42 21.09
CA ALA A 196 11.43 4.62 21.70
C ALA A 196 9.93 4.79 21.46
N ALA A 197 9.39 4.21 20.38
CA ALA A 197 8.02 4.45 19.98
C ALA A 197 7.00 3.61 20.76
N ASP A 198 5.83 4.20 21.03
CA ASP A 198 4.64 3.53 21.57
C ASP A 198 3.73 2.99 20.46
N VAL A 199 3.76 3.64 19.29
CA VAL A 199 3.08 3.22 18.07
C VAL A 199 4.09 3.29 16.93
N ILE A 200 4.18 2.23 16.13
CA ILE A 200 5.08 2.17 14.97
C ILE A 200 4.23 1.97 13.72
N THR A 201 4.48 2.74 12.69
CA THR A 201 3.79 2.61 11.40
C THR A 201 4.78 2.47 10.25
N LEU A 202 4.53 1.47 9.40
CA LEU A 202 5.41 1.11 8.29
C LEU A 202 4.91 1.71 6.98
N HIS A 203 5.80 2.44 6.30
CA HIS A 203 5.58 3.08 4.99
C HIS A 203 6.77 2.91 4.05
N ALA A 204 7.56 1.87 4.30
CA ALA A 204 8.69 1.48 3.46
C ALA A 204 8.24 0.60 2.27
N PRO A 205 9.01 0.54 1.18
CA PRO A 205 8.77 -0.44 0.11
C PRO A 205 8.97 -1.88 0.61
N GLY A 206 8.32 -2.85 -0.06
CA GLY A 206 8.52 -4.27 0.20
C GLY A 206 9.89 -4.79 -0.26
N GLY A 207 10.11 -6.10 -0.10
CA GLY A 207 11.32 -6.79 -0.53
C GLY A 207 12.39 -6.95 0.55
N GLN A 208 12.23 -6.34 1.74
CA GLN A 208 13.11 -6.52 2.89
C GLN A 208 12.30 -6.58 4.17
N ARG A 209 12.44 -7.66 4.93
CA ARG A 209 11.83 -7.79 6.26
C ARG A 209 12.43 -6.76 7.23
N LEU A 210 11.58 -5.92 7.80
CA LEU A 210 11.97 -4.87 8.74
C LEU A 210 11.64 -5.24 10.20
N VAL A 211 10.63 -6.09 10.40
CA VAL A 211 10.16 -6.49 11.71
C VAL A 211 10.19 -8.02 11.81
N ASP A 212 11.16 -8.52 12.52
CA ASP A 212 11.37 -9.92 12.87
C ASP A 212 11.36 -10.11 14.39
N ALA A 213 11.62 -11.32 14.89
CA ALA A 213 11.63 -11.64 16.30
C ALA A 213 12.68 -10.83 17.09
N GLU A 214 13.87 -10.58 16.53
CA GLU A 214 14.92 -9.79 17.16
C GLU A 214 14.47 -8.33 17.33
N ARG A 215 13.93 -7.75 16.27
CA ARG A 215 13.41 -6.38 16.28
C ARG A 215 12.22 -6.21 17.22
N LEU A 216 11.34 -7.20 17.30
CA LEU A 216 10.22 -7.21 18.24
C LEU A 216 10.68 -7.25 19.70
N ALA A 217 11.74 -8.00 20.01
CA ALA A 217 12.31 -8.07 21.34
C ALA A 217 12.90 -6.73 21.84
N ASP A 218 13.36 -5.87 20.91
CA ASP A 218 13.88 -4.53 21.20
C ASP A 218 12.77 -3.49 21.43
N MET A 219 11.52 -3.77 21.05
CA MET A 219 10.41 -2.84 21.22
C MET A 219 9.98 -2.68 22.66
N ARG A 220 9.38 -1.53 22.95
CA ARG A 220 8.73 -1.33 24.27
C ARG A 220 7.54 -2.27 24.41
N ARG A 221 7.43 -2.88 25.61
CA ARG A 221 6.22 -3.69 25.87
C ARG A 221 4.95 -2.85 25.74
N GLY A 222 3.98 -3.41 25.06
CA GLY A 222 2.71 -2.75 24.81
C GLY A 222 2.74 -1.79 23.61
N THR A 223 3.74 -1.88 22.73
CA THR A 223 3.77 -1.17 21.45
C THR A 223 2.62 -1.63 20.53
N VAL A 224 2.05 -0.71 19.79
CA VAL A 224 1.13 -0.99 18.68
C VAL A 224 1.88 -0.89 17.37
N LEU A 225 1.79 -1.91 16.52
CA LEU A 225 2.40 -1.94 15.20
C LEU A 225 1.32 -1.79 14.12
N VAL A 226 1.54 -0.89 13.15
CA VAL A 226 0.62 -0.63 12.03
C VAL A 226 1.35 -0.84 10.72
N ASN A 227 0.78 -1.63 9.80
CA ASN A 227 1.35 -1.89 8.48
C ASN A 227 0.33 -1.64 7.38
N THR A 228 0.44 -0.50 6.72
CA THR A 228 -0.32 -0.14 5.51
C THR A 228 0.56 -0.13 4.26
N ALA A 229 1.72 -0.77 4.34
CA ALA A 229 2.70 -0.81 3.26
C ALA A 229 2.68 -2.17 2.53
N ARG A 230 3.46 -3.15 3.01
CA ARG A 230 3.56 -4.49 2.40
C ARG A 230 3.61 -5.57 3.49
N GLY A 231 2.97 -6.72 3.24
CA GLY A 231 2.93 -7.84 4.18
C GLY A 231 4.31 -8.40 4.50
N ASP A 232 5.18 -8.52 3.49
CA ASP A 232 6.55 -9.05 3.61
C ASP A 232 7.50 -8.25 4.49
N LEU A 233 7.11 -7.03 4.89
CA LEU A 233 7.89 -6.21 5.83
C LEU A 233 7.93 -6.80 7.24
N VAL A 234 7.01 -7.67 7.60
CA VAL A 234 6.90 -8.26 8.94
C VAL A 234 7.00 -9.78 8.88
N ASP A 235 7.55 -10.37 9.94
CA ASP A 235 7.39 -11.78 10.21
C ASP A 235 6.08 -12.00 10.95
N GLU A 236 5.04 -12.45 10.24
CA GLU A 236 3.71 -12.63 10.82
C GLU A 236 3.66 -13.63 11.97
N GLN A 237 4.52 -14.67 11.93
CA GLN A 237 4.62 -15.64 13.01
C GLN A 237 5.21 -14.96 14.27
N ALA A 238 6.30 -14.21 14.11
CA ALA A 238 6.93 -13.49 15.22
C ALA A 238 5.99 -12.41 15.81
N VAL A 239 5.24 -11.70 14.94
CA VAL A 239 4.21 -10.73 15.38
C VAL A 239 3.11 -11.42 16.18
N ALA A 240 2.62 -12.58 15.74
CA ALA A 240 1.60 -13.34 16.46
C ALA A 240 2.08 -13.80 17.85
N GLU A 241 3.34 -14.22 17.97
CA GLU A 241 3.96 -14.58 19.25
C GLU A 241 4.12 -13.36 20.16
N ALA A 242 4.59 -12.22 19.63
CA ALA A 242 4.73 -10.96 20.37
C ALA A 242 3.37 -10.41 20.86
N LEU A 243 2.29 -10.67 20.16
CA LEU A 243 0.94 -10.35 20.61
C LEU A 243 0.50 -11.26 21.77
N ARG A 244 0.84 -12.56 21.72
CA ARG A 244 0.49 -13.52 22.78
C ARG A 244 1.22 -13.26 24.08
N ASP A 245 2.52 -12.94 23.99
CA ASP A 245 3.35 -12.65 25.19
C ASP A 245 3.17 -11.20 25.71
N GLY A 246 2.47 -10.34 24.94
CA GLY A 246 2.19 -8.94 25.30
C GLY A 246 3.36 -7.97 25.03
N THR A 247 4.36 -8.36 24.27
CA THR A 247 5.36 -7.44 23.72
C THR A 247 4.66 -6.42 22.82
N LEU A 248 3.75 -6.89 21.96
CA LEU A 248 2.81 -6.02 21.25
C LEU A 248 1.45 -5.96 21.95
N ALA A 249 0.88 -4.78 22.11
CA ALA A 249 -0.49 -4.58 22.56
C ALA A 249 -1.51 -4.80 21.45
N GLY A 250 -1.13 -4.53 20.20
CA GLY A 250 -1.98 -4.66 19.01
C GLY A 250 -1.20 -4.61 17.72
N TYR A 251 -1.76 -5.24 16.71
CA TYR A 251 -1.31 -5.15 15.33
C TYR A 251 -2.46 -4.73 14.43
N ALA A 252 -2.23 -3.77 13.54
CA ALA A 252 -3.23 -3.36 12.57
C ALA A 252 -2.59 -3.34 11.17
N ALA A 253 -3.19 -4.06 10.22
CA ALA A 253 -2.65 -4.20 8.89
C ALA A 253 -3.71 -3.98 7.81
N ASP A 254 -3.28 -3.39 6.70
CA ASP A 254 -4.05 -3.31 5.47
C ASP A 254 -3.55 -4.32 4.43
N THR A 255 -2.42 -4.97 4.71
CA THR A 255 -1.77 -5.97 3.86
C THR A 255 -1.22 -7.12 4.71
N LEU A 256 -1.40 -8.34 4.25
CA LEU A 256 -0.77 -9.54 4.80
C LEU A 256 0.18 -10.15 3.77
N ASP A 257 1.06 -11.05 4.20
CA ASP A 257 1.94 -11.77 3.27
C ASP A 257 1.09 -12.66 2.36
N GLY A 258 1.33 -12.56 1.03
CA GLY A 258 0.48 -13.21 0.02
C GLY A 258 -0.86 -12.49 -0.27
N ASP A 259 -1.16 -11.41 0.41
CA ASP A 259 -2.27 -10.44 0.27
C ASP A 259 -3.66 -11.06 0.01
N THR A 260 -4.07 -11.26 -1.23
CA THR A 260 -5.44 -11.70 -1.58
C THR A 260 -5.74 -13.18 -1.30
N ALA A 261 -4.74 -13.99 -0.97
CA ALA A 261 -4.85 -15.42 -0.69
C ALA A 261 -4.51 -15.80 0.77
N ALA A 262 -4.31 -14.82 1.64
CA ALA A 262 -3.75 -14.97 2.99
C ALA A 262 -4.74 -15.59 4.01
N HIS A 263 -5.36 -16.72 3.67
CA HIS A 263 -6.25 -17.42 4.61
C HIS A 263 -5.51 -18.14 5.74
N ASP A 264 -4.20 -18.37 5.58
CA ASP A 264 -3.37 -19.15 6.51
C ASP A 264 -2.48 -18.28 7.43
N SER A 265 -2.67 -16.94 7.42
CA SER A 265 -1.88 -16.07 8.28
C SER A 265 -2.09 -16.39 9.77
N PRO A 266 -1.01 -16.56 10.56
CA PRO A 266 -1.09 -16.79 12.01
C PRO A 266 -1.75 -15.61 12.74
N LEU A 267 -1.80 -14.43 12.13
CA LEU A 267 -2.45 -13.24 12.64
C LEU A 267 -3.98 -13.33 12.64
N LEU A 268 -4.56 -14.22 11.82
CA LEU A 268 -6.01 -14.45 11.77
C LEU A 268 -6.49 -15.48 12.77
N ALA A 269 -5.63 -15.96 13.68
CA ALA A 269 -5.98 -16.92 14.71
C ALA A 269 -7.02 -16.34 15.68
N ALA A 270 -7.96 -17.18 16.12
CA ALA A 270 -9.11 -16.79 16.95
C ALA A 270 -8.70 -16.17 18.30
N ASP A 271 -7.56 -16.58 18.87
CA ASP A 271 -7.01 -16.05 20.12
C ASP A 271 -6.44 -14.63 19.99
N LEU A 272 -6.25 -14.14 18.77
CA LEU A 272 -5.72 -12.81 18.49
C LEU A 272 -6.79 -11.80 18.01
N VAL A 273 -8.05 -12.23 17.88
CA VAL A 273 -9.14 -11.41 17.31
C VAL A 273 -9.36 -10.06 18.02
N ASP A 274 -9.00 -9.96 19.31
CA ASP A 274 -9.12 -8.73 20.11
C ASP A 274 -7.91 -7.80 20.02
N ARG A 275 -6.84 -8.23 19.35
CA ARG A 275 -5.55 -7.52 19.27
C ARG A 275 -5.10 -7.26 17.83
N VAL A 276 -5.72 -7.93 16.86
CA VAL A 276 -5.41 -7.81 15.43
C VAL A 276 -6.56 -7.16 14.69
N ILE A 277 -6.24 -6.18 13.87
CA ILE A 277 -7.15 -5.53 12.92
C ILE A 277 -6.57 -5.76 11.53
N VAL A 278 -7.36 -6.35 10.63
CA VAL A 278 -6.95 -6.52 9.23
C VAL A 278 -8.02 -5.91 8.33
N THR A 279 -7.58 -5.13 7.35
CA THR A 279 -8.42 -4.59 6.30
C THR A 279 -7.97 -5.13 4.93
N PRO A 280 -8.88 -5.36 3.98
CA PRO A 280 -8.57 -6.05 2.73
C PRO A 280 -7.99 -5.11 1.68
N HIS A 281 -6.81 -4.54 1.94
CA HIS A 281 -6.09 -3.60 1.08
C HIS A 281 -6.95 -2.37 0.68
N LEU A 282 -7.56 -1.74 1.69
CA LEU A 282 -8.47 -0.60 1.53
C LEU A 282 -7.78 0.76 1.45
N GLY A 283 -6.51 0.86 1.81
CA GLY A 283 -5.82 2.14 2.02
C GLY A 283 -5.96 3.13 0.86
N ALA A 284 -6.04 2.64 -0.37
CA ALA A 284 -6.24 3.46 -1.57
C ALA A 284 -7.70 3.53 -2.05
N GLN A 285 -8.67 2.94 -1.33
CA GLN A 285 -10.07 2.84 -1.77
C GLN A 285 -10.90 4.04 -1.29
N THR A 286 -10.53 5.23 -1.73
CA THR A 286 -11.33 6.46 -1.60
C THR A 286 -11.67 7.01 -2.97
N THR A 287 -12.78 7.74 -3.09
CA THR A 287 -13.19 8.39 -4.35
C THR A 287 -12.03 9.19 -4.97
N GLN A 288 -11.35 10.01 -4.15
CA GLN A 288 -10.25 10.86 -4.59
C GLN A 288 -9.03 10.06 -5.06
N ALA A 289 -8.64 9.02 -4.32
CA ALA A 289 -7.50 8.20 -4.71
C ALA A 289 -7.78 7.37 -5.97
N VAL A 290 -8.99 6.84 -6.09
CA VAL A 290 -9.48 6.11 -7.28
C VAL A 290 -9.44 7.01 -8.52
N ASP A 291 -9.97 8.23 -8.41
CA ASP A 291 -9.95 9.21 -9.50
C ASP A 291 -8.54 9.65 -9.86
N ASN A 292 -7.69 9.91 -8.87
CA ASN A 292 -6.30 10.30 -9.09
C ASN A 292 -5.49 9.19 -9.77
N MET A 293 -5.54 7.95 -9.24
CA MET A 293 -4.85 6.81 -9.84
C MET A 293 -5.35 6.53 -11.25
N GLY A 294 -6.65 6.58 -11.45
CA GLY A 294 -7.27 6.37 -12.76
C GLY A 294 -6.88 7.44 -13.77
N SER A 295 -6.89 8.71 -13.36
CA SER A 295 -6.51 9.83 -14.22
C SER A 295 -5.05 9.74 -14.64
N LEU A 296 -4.11 9.56 -13.70
CA LEU A 296 -2.69 9.47 -14.01
C LEU A 296 -2.38 8.27 -14.91
N SER A 297 -2.95 7.09 -14.60
CA SER A 297 -2.77 5.90 -15.45
C SER A 297 -3.30 6.12 -16.87
N LEU A 298 -4.49 6.71 -17.00
CA LEU A 298 -5.10 6.97 -18.31
C LEU A 298 -4.32 8.02 -19.09
N ASP A 299 -3.82 9.08 -18.43
CA ASP A 299 -3.04 10.13 -19.09
C ASP A 299 -1.73 9.58 -19.66
N ASP A 300 -1.00 8.77 -18.90
CA ASP A 300 0.22 8.13 -19.38
C ASP A 300 -0.05 7.17 -20.56
N VAL A 301 -1.13 6.38 -20.47
CA VAL A 301 -1.56 5.50 -21.55
C VAL A 301 -1.88 6.30 -22.81
N ILE A 302 -2.66 7.38 -22.71
CA ILE A 302 -3.04 8.21 -23.84
C ILE A 302 -1.79 8.89 -24.46
N ALA A 303 -0.85 9.35 -23.64
CA ALA A 303 0.40 9.93 -24.10
C ALA A 303 1.17 8.93 -24.98
N VAL A 304 1.41 7.72 -24.48
CA VAL A 304 2.14 6.68 -25.21
C VAL A 304 1.41 6.25 -26.48
N LEU A 305 0.10 6.08 -26.44
CA LEU A 305 -0.69 5.71 -27.62
C LEU A 305 -0.68 6.79 -28.71
N ARG A 306 -0.39 8.05 -28.35
CA ARG A 306 -0.18 9.18 -29.28
C ARG A 306 1.27 9.35 -29.73
N GLY A 307 2.19 8.49 -29.26
CA GLY A 307 3.62 8.55 -29.58
C GLY A 307 4.40 9.56 -28.75
N ALA A 308 3.85 10.02 -27.62
CA ALA A 308 4.54 10.87 -26.64
C ALA A 308 5.12 10.04 -25.48
N GLU A 309 6.09 10.60 -24.76
CA GLU A 309 6.61 9.99 -23.54
C GLU A 309 5.59 10.08 -22.40
N PRO A 310 5.47 9.06 -21.55
CA PRO A 310 4.63 9.12 -20.36
C PRO A 310 5.24 10.05 -19.30
N ALA A 311 4.39 10.66 -18.47
CA ALA A 311 4.85 11.57 -17.41
C ALA A 311 5.43 10.86 -16.19
N HIS A 312 5.04 9.60 -15.95
CA HIS A 312 5.40 8.85 -14.75
C HIS A 312 6.07 7.49 -15.05
N PRO A 313 7.15 7.47 -15.85
CA PRO A 313 7.85 6.22 -16.14
C PRO A 313 8.49 5.67 -14.87
N VAL A 314 8.37 4.36 -14.67
CA VAL A 314 9.07 3.65 -13.60
C VAL A 314 10.53 3.46 -14.00
N PRO A 315 11.50 3.93 -13.20
CA PRO A 315 12.90 3.65 -13.46
C PRO A 315 13.15 2.13 -13.41
N VAL A 316 13.74 1.60 -14.44
CA VAL A 316 14.24 0.21 -14.39
C VAL A 316 15.50 0.22 -13.53
N PRO A 317 15.62 -0.63 -12.50
CA PRO A 317 16.85 -0.76 -11.73
C PRO A 317 18.01 -1.01 -12.70
N GLN A 318 18.99 -0.11 -12.68
CA GLN A 318 20.25 -0.41 -13.36
C GLN A 318 20.87 -1.58 -12.59
N GLU A 319 21.16 -2.68 -13.27
CA GLU A 319 22.01 -3.71 -12.71
C GLU A 319 23.26 -3.00 -12.18
N MET A 320 23.50 -3.11 -10.86
CA MET A 320 24.80 -2.71 -10.30
C MET A 320 25.82 -3.62 -10.96
N ARG A 321 26.58 -3.05 -11.90
CA ARG A 321 27.71 -3.70 -12.56
C ARG A 321 28.86 -3.88 -11.57
#